data_a82ba26bcce2b5680a5164956697bb8a
#
_entry.id   a82ba26bcce2b5680a5164956697bb8a
#
_cell.length_a   1.000
_cell.length_b   1.000
_cell.length_c   1.000
_cell.angle_alpha   90.00
_cell.angle_beta   90.00
_cell.angle_gamma   90.00
#
_symmetry.space_group_name_H-M   'P 1'
#
loop_
_entity.id
_entity.type
_entity.pdbx_description
1 polymer ?
#
loop_
_entity_poly.entity_id
_entity_poly.type
_entity_poly.pdbx_seq_one_letter_code
_entity_poly.pdbx_strand_id
1 'polypeptide(L)'
;MQKDTKIYVHNDLSQAATYFNDIIQAKLAEGKRDAIAFDGMACALMIAFAFEANLNFMGSYLLKTGKLKEWKETQSFTKKLDKVFGALEIAVEREKRPLCSMQRMKTLRDTLAHGKPVEKSEDNLITSKPEDLERGVSLASDWEKEVKPEVVKECLEDLDTLWKSMIEKSGIDVFDTMTHGGGSITVVDVSPAKRT
;
A
#
# COMPACT_ATOMS: atom_id res chain seq x y z
N MET A 1 -5.71 -13.21 -33.80
CA MET A 1 -4.79 -12.38 -32.97
C MET A 1 -5.01 -12.82 -31.55
N GLN A 2 -4.01 -13.43 -30.94
CA GLN A 2 -4.04 -13.81 -29.52
C GLN A 2 -3.27 -12.74 -28.74
N LYS A 3 -3.84 -12.23 -27.66
CA LYS A 3 -3.20 -11.28 -26.76
C LYS A 3 -3.23 -11.86 -25.36
N ASP A 4 -2.08 -12.00 -24.75
CA ASP A 4 -1.95 -12.35 -23.34
C ASP A 4 -1.43 -11.11 -22.60
N THR A 5 -2.16 -10.70 -21.58
CA THR A 5 -1.79 -9.53 -20.76
C THR A 5 -1.83 -9.93 -19.30
N LYS A 6 -0.78 -9.63 -18.57
CA LYS A 6 -0.73 -9.76 -17.11
C LYS A 6 -0.63 -8.38 -16.50
N ILE A 7 -1.61 -8.03 -15.69
CA ILE A 7 -1.68 -6.73 -15.00
C ILE A 7 -1.46 -6.98 -13.52
N TYR A 8 -0.50 -6.26 -12.95
CA TYR A 8 -0.12 -6.38 -11.55
C TYR A 8 -0.33 -5.07 -10.84
N VAL A 9 -1.49 -4.91 -10.22
CA VAL A 9 -1.94 -3.69 -9.55
C VAL A 9 -1.03 -3.24 -8.40
N HIS A 10 -0.23 -4.14 -7.83
CA HIS A 10 0.70 -3.78 -6.76
C HIS A 10 1.75 -2.75 -7.20
N ASN A 11 2.17 -2.77 -8.47
CA ASN A 11 3.08 -1.76 -9.02
C ASN A 11 2.43 -0.38 -9.06
N ASP A 12 1.19 -0.32 -9.55
CA ASP A 12 0.44 0.94 -9.68
C ASP A 12 0.19 1.56 -8.30
N LEU A 13 -0.14 0.74 -7.30
CA LEU A 13 -0.36 1.19 -5.92
C LEU A 13 0.94 1.69 -5.27
N SER A 14 2.05 0.99 -5.48
CA SER A 14 3.37 1.42 -4.99
C SER A 14 3.81 2.74 -5.64
N GLN A 15 3.59 2.88 -6.95
CA GLN A 15 3.87 4.14 -7.67
C GLN A 15 2.99 5.28 -7.16
N ALA A 16 1.70 5.03 -6.92
CA ALA A 16 0.80 6.03 -6.35
C ALA A 16 1.25 6.47 -4.95
N ALA A 17 1.70 5.55 -4.09
CA ALA A 17 2.25 5.88 -2.78
C ALA A 17 3.49 6.78 -2.91
N THR A 18 4.42 6.45 -3.79
CA THR A 18 5.60 7.27 -4.08
C THR A 18 5.22 8.65 -4.59
N TYR A 19 4.29 8.73 -5.54
CA TYR A 19 3.82 9.99 -6.10
C TYR A 19 3.26 10.93 -5.02
N PHE A 20 2.42 10.43 -4.11
CA PHE A 20 1.89 11.27 -3.02
C PHE A 20 2.98 11.67 -2.03
N ASN A 21 3.95 10.80 -1.73
CA ASN A 21 5.09 11.18 -0.91
C ASN A 21 5.91 12.30 -1.58
N ASP A 22 6.14 12.23 -2.88
CA ASP A 22 6.89 13.25 -3.63
C ASP A 22 6.18 14.60 -3.61
N ILE A 23 4.85 14.63 -3.72
CA ILE A 23 4.04 15.84 -3.53
C ILE A 23 4.26 16.42 -2.13
N ILE A 24 4.22 15.58 -1.09
CA ILE A 24 4.46 16.01 0.29
C ILE A 24 5.85 16.62 0.42
N GLN A 25 6.89 15.94 -0.08
CA GLN A 25 8.27 16.42 0.03
C GLN A 25 8.47 17.74 -0.75
N ALA A 26 7.88 17.87 -1.93
CA ALA A 26 7.93 19.10 -2.71
C ALA A 26 7.27 20.29 -1.96
N LYS A 27 6.08 20.07 -1.38
CA LYS A 27 5.41 21.09 -0.55
C LYS A 27 6.25 21.52 0.65
N LEU A 28 6.86 20.55 1.34
CA LEU A 28 7.75 20.84 2.47
C LEU A 28 8.97 21.66 2.06
N ALA A 29 9.58 21.32 0.93
CA ALA A 29 10.74 22.06 0.40
C ALA A 29 10.40 23.51 0.05
N GLU A 30 9.15 23.78 -0.36
CA GLU A 30 8.64 25.13 -0.64
C GLU A 30 8.09 25.84 0.61
N GLY A 31 8.12 25.23 1.78
CA GLY A 31 7.53 25.76 3.02
C GLY A 31 6.00 25.76 3.02
N LYS A 32 5.36 25.09 2.07
CA LYS A 32 3.91 25.01 1.94
C LYS A 32 3.35 23.86 2.77
N ARG A 33 2.15 24.06 3.32
CA ARG A 33 1.45 23.03 4.11
C ARG A 33 -0.01 22.83 3.67
N ASP A 34 -0.42 23.45 2.58
CA ASP A 34 -1.78 23.37 2.08
C ASP A 34 -2.17 21.93 1.75
N ALA A 35 -3.24 21.44 2.38
CA ALA A 35 -3.78 20.09 2.21
C ALA A 35 -2.78 18.94 2.46
N ILE A 36 -1.66 19.19 3.12
CA ILE A 36 -0.59 18.16 3.35
C ILE A 36 -1.12 16.94 4.11
N ALA A 37 -2.11 17.12 4.99
CA ALA A 37 -2.73 15.99 5.70
C ALA A 37 -3.54 15.10 4.75
N PHE A 38 -4.18 15.67 3.71
CA PHE A 38 -4.89 14.87 2.69
C PHE A 38 -3.93 14.14 1.76
N ASP A 39 -2.81 14.78 1.38
CA ASP A 39 -1.76 14.09 0.64
C ASP A 39 -1.18 12.94 1.46
N GLY A 40 -0.94 13.17 2.76
CA GLY A 40 -0.50 12.14 3.70
C GLY A 40 -1.50 11.00 3.85
N MET A 41 -2.81 11.31 3.92
CA MET A 41 -3.87 10.30 3.94
C MET A 41 -3.87 9.45 2.67
N ALA A 42 -3.78 10.10 1.50
CA ALA A 42 -3.72 9.39 0.23
C ALA A 42 -2.47 8.49 0.15
N CYS A 43 -1.30 9.00 0.54
CA CYS A 43 -0.07 8.22 0.61
C CYS A 43 -0.22 6.99 1.52
N ALA A 44 -0.71 7.17 2.74
CA ALA A 44 -0.90 6.11 3.72
C ALA A 44 -1.86 5.02 3.24
N LEU A 45 -2.97 5.41 2.59
CA LEU A 45 -3.91 4.46 1.99
C LEU A 45 -3.27 3.67 0.86
N MET A 46 -2.49 4.32 -0.02
CA MET A 46 -1.78 3.63 -1.10
C MET A 46 -0.73 2.66 -0.55
N ILE A 47 0.00 3.01 0.51
CA ILE A 47 0.93 2.09 1.19
C ILE A 47 0.19 0.86 1.72
N ALA A 48 -0.94 1.05 2.40
CA ALA A 48 -1.73 -0.06 2.94
C ALA A 48 -2.24 -1.01 1.83
N PHE A 49 -2.76 -0.46 0.74
CA PHE A 49 -3.24 -1.24 -0.41
C PHE A 49 -2.09 -1.91 -1.16
N ALA A 50 -0.95 -1.21 -1.36
CA ALA A 50 0.22 -1.77 -2.01
C ALA A 50 0.76 -2.98 -1.24
N PHE A 51 0.87 -2.88 0.08
CA PHE A 51 1.34 -4.02 0.88
C PHE A 51 0.42 -5.23 0.79
N GLU A 52 -0.90 -5.04 0.85
CA GLU A 52 -1.84 -6.14 0.68
C GLU A 52 -1.78 -6.73 -0.73
N ALA A 53 -1.61 -5.90 -1.76
CA ALA A 53 -1.44 -6.34 -3.14
C ALA A 53 -0.11 -7.10 -3.35
N ASN A 54 0.98 -6.67 -2.71
CA ASN A 54 2.26 -7.38 -2.68
C ASN A 54 2.12 -8.78 -2.07
N LEU A 55 1.38 -8.90 -0.96
CA LEU A 55 1.10 -10.21 -0.35
C LEU A 55 0.25 -11.09 -1.28
N ASN A 56 -0.75 -10.52 -1.97
CA ASN A 56 -1.58 -11.27 -2.91
C ASN A 56 -0.78 -11.75 -4.12
N PHE A 57 0.06 -10.90 -4.69
CA PHE A 57 0.95 -11.27 -5.79
C PHE A 57 1.90 -12.38 -5.37
N MET A 58 2.61 -12.19 -4.25
CA MET A 58 3.59 -13.16 -3.77
C MET A 58 2.94 -14.49 -3.38
N GLY A 59 1.78 -14.47 -2.73
CA GLY A 59 1.03 -15.68 -2.38
C GLY A 59 0.62 -16.49 -3.61
N SER A 60 0.14 -15.82 -4.66
CA SER A 60 -0.20 -16.45 -5.94
C SER A 60 1.04 -17.02 -6.64
N TYR A 61 2.17 -16.29 -6.60
CA TYR A 61 3.43 -16.77 -7.15
C TYR A 61 3.94 -18.01 -6.40
N LEU A 62 3.93 -17.98 -5.07
CA LEU A 62 4.38 -19.12 -4.24
C LEU A 62 3.50 -20.36 -4.41
N LEU A 63 2.19 -20.19 -4.61
CA LEU A 63 1.29 -21.28 -4.97
C LEU A 63 1.69 -21.87 -6.32
N LYS A 64 1.89 -21.03 -7.35
CA LYS A 64 2.27 -21.46 -8.70
C LYS A 64 3.60 -22.21 -8.75
N THR A 65 4.56 -21.81 -7.91
CA THR A 65 5.89 -22.44 -7.81
C THR A 65 5.95 -23.63 -6.85
N GLY A 66 4.82 -24.01 -6.23
CA GLY A 66 4.73 -25.13 -5.30
C GLY A 66 5.31 -24.89 -3.91
N LYS A 67 5.73 -23.65 -3.60
CA LYS A 67 6.20 -23.25 -2.26
C LYS A 67 5.05 -23.10 -1.25
N LEU A 68 3.82 -22.87 -1.75
CA LEU A 68 2.59 -22.94 -0.96
C LEU A 68 1.68 -24.04 -1.49
N LYS A 69 0.98 -24.75 -0.59
CA LYS A 69 -0.01 -25.78 -0.96
C LYS A 69 -1.37 -25.19 -1.30
N GLU A 70 -1.71 -24.05 -0.70
CA GLU A 70 -2.99 -23.36 -0.90
C GLU A 70 -2.83 -21.85 -0.72
N TRP A 71 -3.56 -21.11 -1.52
CA TRP A 71 -3.71 -19.64 -1.42
C TRP A 71 -5.14 -19.23 -1.70
N LYS A 72 -5.64 -18.26 -0.93
CA LYS A 72 -6.95 -17.63 -1.16
C LYS A 72 -6.80 -16.13 -0.93
N GLU A 73 -7.13 -15.32 -1.92
CA GLU A 73 -7.06 -13.87 -1.83
C GLU A 73 -8.05 -13.27 -0.83
N THR A 74 -9.14 -13.99 -0.55
CA THR A 74 -10.19 -13.56 0.40
C THR A 74 -9.87 -13.84 1.87
N GLN A 75 -8.74 -14.50 2.18
CA GLN A 75 -8.34 -14.72 3.56
C GLN A 75 -7.91 -13.42 4.25
N SER A 76 -7.93 -13.41 5.60
CA SER A 76 -7.55 -12.23 6.37
C SER A 76 -6.10 -11.81 6.12
N PHE A 77 -5.84 -10.51 6.25
CA PHE A 77 -4.50 -9.93 6.12
C PHE A 77 -3.43 -10.69 6.93
N THR A 78 -3.73 -10.99 8.19
CA THR A 78 -2.82 -11.74 9.08
C THR A 78 -2.48 -13.12 8.52
N LYS A 79 -3.48 -13.86 8.01
CA LYS A 79 -3.25 -15.16 7.40
C LYS A 79 -2.44 -15.07 6.11
N LYS A 80 -2.66 -14.04 5.30
CA LYS A 80 -1.85 -13.76 4.10
C LYS A 80 -0.39 -13.55 4.47
N LEU A 81 -0.15 -12.67 5.44
CA LEU A 81 1.18 -12.37 5.95
C LEU A 81 1.90 -13.63 6.44
N ASP A 82 1.26 -14.37 7.35
CA ASP A 82 1.87 -15.56 7.96
C ASP A 82 2.21 -16.63 6.93
N LYS A 83 1.33 -16.83 5.93
CA LYS A 83 1.58 -17.81 4.86
C LYS A 83 2.73 -17.39 3.96
N VAL A 84 2.74 -16.13 3.49
CA VAL A 84 3.79 -15.63 2.60
C VAL A 84 5.13 -15.62 3.32
N PHE A 85 5.18 -15.04 4.52
CA PHE A 85 6.43 -14.91 5.27
C PHE A 85 6.96 -16.25 5.73
N GLY A 86 6.07 -17.17 6.17
CA GLY A 86 6.45 -18.53 6.52
C GLY A 86 7.04 -19.30 5.34
N ALA A 87 6.45 -19.19 4.14
CA ALA A 87 6.96 -19.85 2.94
C ALA A 87 8.28 -19.25 2.41
N LEU A 88 8.56 -17.98 2.74
CA LEU A 88 9.79 -17.29 2.38
C LEU A 88 10.85 -17.32 3.49
N GLU A 89 10.56 -17.94 4.61
CA GLU A 89 11.43 -17.93 5.81
C GLU A 89 11.82 -16.52 6.26
N ILE A 90 10.86 -15.58 6.18
CA ILE A 90 11.00 -14.22 6.69
C ILE A 90 10.44 -14.19 8.12
N ALA A 91 11.22 -13.66 9.06
CA ALA A 91 10.78 -13.52 10.45
C ALA A 91 9.58 -12.57 10.60
N VAL A 92 8.55 -12.99 11.35
CA VAL A 92 7.35 -12.18 11.59
C VAL A 92 7.47 -11.43 12.92
N GLU A 93 8.18 -10.31 12.92
CA GLU A 93 8.34 -9.44 14.09
C GLU A 93 7.33 -8.28 14.04
N ARG A 94 6.06 -8.55 14.42
CA ARG A 94 4.95 -7.61 14.26
C ARG A 94 5.12 -6.30 15.00
N GLU A 95 5.82 -6.30 16.13
CA GLU A 95 6.04 -5.13 16.99
C GLU A 95 7.24 -4.28 16.54
N LYS A 96 7.97 -4.73 15.53
CA LYS A 96 9.16 -4.04 15.02
C LYS A 96 8.96 -3.61 13.57
N ARG A 97 9.68 -2.55 13.19
CA ARG A 97 9.84 -2.18 11.79
C ARG A 97 10.57 -3.30 11.04
N PRO A 98 10.21 -3.51 9.80
CA PRO A 98 9.23 -2.78 8.96
C PRO A 98 7.77 -3.23 9.12
N LEU A 99 7.47 -4.34 9.81
CA LEU A 99 6.11 -4.90 9.86
C LEU A 99 5.13 -4.07 10.70
N CYS A 100 5.58 -3.45 11.81
CA CYS A 100 4.69 -2.60 12.60
C CYS A 100 4.17 -1.40 11.81
N SER A 101 4.96 -0.85 10.89
CA SER A 101 4.54 0.23 9.99
C SER A 101 3.41 -0.22 9.06
N MET A 102 3.49 -1.42 8.51
CA MET A 102 2.44 -1.97 7.65
C MET A 102 1.15 -2.26 8.43
N GLN A 103 1.26 -2.75 9.65
CA GLN A 103 0.11 -2.94 10.54
C GLN A 103 -0.54 -1.60 10.90
N ARG A 104 0.26 -0.57 11.12
CA ARG A 104 -0.18 0.80 11.37
C ARG A 104 -0.99 1.34 10.18
N MET A 105 -0.46 1.25 8.97
CA MET A 105 -1.14 1.70 7.75
C MET A 105 -2.42 0.92 7.47
N LYS A 106 -2.42 -0.40 7.69
CA LYS A 106 -3.62 -1.22 7.60
C LYS A 106 -4.70 -0.77 8.60
N THR A 107 -4.31 -0.52 9.85
CA THR A 107 -5.25 -0.06 10.89
C THR A 107 -5.84 1.29 10.54
N LEU A 108 -5.02 2.22 10.03
CA LEU A 108 -5.49 3.51 9.54
C LEU A 108 -6.52 3.35 8.41
N ARG A 109 -6.20 2.53 7.39
CA ARG A 109 -7.13 2.25 6.28
C ARG A 109 -8.48 1.73 6.81
N ASP A 110 -8.46 0.77 7.70
CA ASP A 110 -9.68 0.19 8.25
C ASP A 110 -10.49 1.23 9.06
N THR A 111 -9.81 2.07 9.84
CA THR A 111 -10.45 3.16 10.59
C THR A 111 -11.14 4.14 9.66
N LEU A 112 -10.46 4.57 8.59
CA LEU A 112 -11.02 5.50 7.62
C LEU A 112 -12.16 4.88 6.81
N ALA A 113 -12.05 3.61 6.43
CA ALA A 113 -13.08 2.90 5.69
C ALA A 113 -14.38 2.73 6.49
N HIS A 114 -14.30 2.61 7.81
CA HIS A 114 -15.47 2.48 8.66
C HIS A 114 -16.06 3.82 9.11
N GLY A 115 -15.30 4.91 9.08
CA GLY A 115 -15.76 6.29 9.24
C GLY A 115 -16.69 6.56 10.42
N LYS A 116 -16.45 5.92 11.58
CA LYS A 116 -17.33 6.10 12.75
C LYS A 116 -17.16 7.50 13.34
N PRO A 117 -18.24 8.18 13.72
CA PRO A 117 -18.15 9.41 14.50
C PRO A 117 -17.37 9.18 15.80
N VAL A 118 -16.50 10.09 16.13
CA VAL A 118 -15.73 10.08 17.38
C VAL A 118 -16.15 11.30 18.19
N GLU A 119 -16.68 11.06 19.38
CA GLU A 119 -16.96 12.11 20.35
C GLU A 119 -15.78 12.18 21.32
N LYS A 120 -15.18 13.35 21.46
CA LYS A 120 -14.12 13.62 22.43
C LYS A 120 -14.63 14.64 23.43
N SER A 121 -14.65 14.28 24.72
CA SER A 121 -14.86 15.21 25.82
C SER A 121 -13.54 15.32 26.59
N GLU A 122 -12.99 16.52 26.65
CA GLU A 122 -11.84 16.84 27.50
C GLU A 122 -12.32 17.68 28.68
N ASP A 123 -12.39 17.08 29.86
CA ASP A 123 -12.60 17.80 31.12
C ASP A 123 -11.27 18.35 31.61
N ASN A 124 -10.75 19.37 30.91
CA ASN A 124 -9.57 20.08 31.37
C ASN A 124 -9.99 21.32 32.15
N LEU A 125 -9.58 21.38 33.42
CA LEU A 125 -9.64 22.60 34.23
C LEU A 125 -8.63 23.60 33.65
N ILE A 126 -9.10 24.48 32.76
CA ILE A 126 -8.25 25.50 32.15
C ILE A 126 -8.14 26.67 33.13
N THR A 127 -6.96 26.85 33.73
CA THR A 127 -6.61 28.00 34.58
C THR A 127 -6.02 29.15 33.77
N SER A 128 -6.16 29.15 32.47
CA SER A 128 -5.53 30.07 31.52
C SER A 128 -6.43 31.25 31.17
N LYS A 129 -5.86 32.32 30.66
CA LYS A 129 -6.57 33.50 30.22
C LYS A 129 -7.49 33.16 29.04
N PRO A 130 -8.61 33.91 28.83
CA PRO A 130 -9.56 33.70 27.72
C PRO A 130 -8.91 33.61 26.35
N GLU A 131 -7.78 34.27 26.13
CA GLU A 131 -7.00 34.30 24.88
C GLU A 131 -6.30 32.94 24.58
N ASP A 132 -6.09 32.12 25.62
CA ASP A 132 -5.49 30.79 25.48
C ASP A 132 -6.56 29.70 25.22
N LEU A 133 -7.85 30.02 25.49
CA LEU A 133 -8.96 29.10 25.29
C LEU A 133 -9.22 28.77 23.82
N GLU A 134 -9.01 29.72 22.92
CA GLU A 134 -9.15 29.47 21.47
C GLU A 134 -8.06 28.55 20.89
N ARG A 135 -6.92 28.41 21.60
CA ARG A 135 -5.79 27.56 21.19
C ARG A 135 -5.81 26.17 21.83
N GLY A 136 -6.66 25.96 22.84
CA GLY A 136 -6.60 24.78 23.70
C GLY A 136 -7.37 23.55 23.21
N VAL A 137 -8.33 23.72 22.31
CA VAL A 137 -9.14 22.59 21.82
C VAL A 137 -8.57 22.09 20.50
N SER A 138 -7.86 20.99 20.54
CA SER A 138 -7.41 20.32 19.31
C SER A 138 -8.58 19.57 18.68
N LEU A 139 -9.06 20.08 17.53
CA LEU A 139 -10.02 19.38 16.67
C LEU A 139 -9.38 18.28 15.83
N ALA A 140 -8.06 18.05 15.99
CA ALA A 140 -7.33 17.04 15.24
C ALA A 140 -7.88 15.64 15.52
N SER A 141 -8.17 14.93 14.48
CA SER A 141 -8.53 13.51 14.54
C SER A 141 -7.31 12.66 14.85
N ASP A 142 -7.50 11.51 15.48
CA ASP A 142 -6.37 10.63 15.82
C ASP A 142 -5.64 10.11 14.56
N TRP A 143 -6.35 9.95 13.43
CA TRP A 143 -5.75 9.55 12.16
C TRP A 143 -4.74 10.57 11.61
N GLU A 144 -4.87 11.87 11.95
CA GLU A 144 -3.94 12.90 11.45
C GLU A 144 -2.51 12.70 11.96
N LYS A 145 -2.34 12.04 13.09
CA LYS A 145 -1.02 11.68 13.62
C LYS A 145 -0.34 10.61 12.75
N GLU A 146 -1.16 9.77 12.11
CA GLU A 146 -0.71 8.65 11.30
C GLU A 146 -0.31 9.07 9.87
N VAL A 147 -0.72 10.25 9.44
CA VAL A 147 -0.48 10.77 8.08
C VAL A 147 0.52 11.92 8.04
N LYS A 148 1.25 12.15 9.13
CA LYS A 148 2.32 13.14 9.14
C LYS A 148 3.38 12.80 8.10
N PRO A 149 4.00 13.81 7.46
CA PRO A 149 5.01 13.60 6.41
C PRO A 149 6.12 12.62 6.78
N GLU A 150 6.66 12.75 8.00
CA GLU A 150 7.71 11.87 8.51
C GLU A 150 7.24 10.43 8.67
N VAL A 151 5.98 10.24 9.09
CA VAL A 151 5.39 8.91 9.30
C VAL A 151 5.15 8.19 7.97
N VAL A 152 4.52 8.86 7.01
CA VAL A 152 4.21 8.23 5.72
C VAL A 152 5.48 7.94 4.93
N LYS A 153 6.49 8.81 5.01
CA LYS A 153 7.81 8.57 4.43
C LYS A 153 8.45 7.31 5.01
N GLU A 154 8.49 7.19 6.34
CA GLU A 154 9.03 6.02 7.03
C GLU A 154 8.28 4.74 6.62
N CYS A 155 6.95 4.79 6.56
CA CYS A 155 6.15 3.64 6.17
C CYS A 155 6.35 3.25 4.69
N LEU A 156 6.62 4.22 3.81
CA LEU A 156 6.95 3.95 2.40
C LEU A 156 8.30 3.25 2.26
N GLU A 157 9.31 3.68 3.02
CA GLU A 157 10.63 3.03 3.08
C GLU A 157 10.52 1.58 3.60
N ASP A 158 9.65 1.35 4.59
CA ASP A 158 9.38 0.03 5.14
C ASP A 158 8.64 -0.88 4.14
N LEU A 159 7.70 -0.33 3.36
CA LEU A 159 7.03 -1.05 2.27
C LEU A 159 8.05 -1.55 1.24
N ASP A 160 8.97 -0.68 0.80
CA ASP A 160 10.03 -1.02 -0.13
C ASP A 160 10.99 -2.08 0.42
N THR A 161 11.37 -1.95 1.70
CA THR A 161 12.21 -2.93 2.40
C THR A 161 11.58 -4.31 2.42
N LEU A 162 10.28 -4.39 2.73
CA LEU A 162 9.55 -5.67 2.76
C LEU A 162 9.41 -6.26 1.36
N TRP A 163 9.12 -5.43 0.36
CA TRP A 163 9.02 -5.88 -1.02
C TRP A 163 10.34 -6.46 -1.51
N LYS A 164 11.46 -5.76 -1.31
CA LYS A 164 12.81 -6.24 -1.65
C LYS A 164 13.12 -7.57 -0.97
N SER A 165 12.81 -7.70 0.31
CA SER A 165 13.02 -8.94 1.05
C SER A 165 12.19 -10.11 0.48
N MET A 166 10.92 -9.86 0.11
CA MET A 166 10.07 -10.88 -0.52
C MET A 166 10.61 -11.30 -1.89
N ILE A 167 11.06 -10.36 -2.73
CA ILE A 167 11.69 -10.65 -4.03
C ILE A 167 12.93 -11.51 -3.85
N GLU A 168 13.86 -11.08 -3.00
CA GLU A 168 15.11 -11.78 -2.74
C GLU A 168 14.87 -13.21 -2.26
N LYS A 169 14.02 -13.40 -1.25
CA LYS A 169 13.71 -14.71 -0.67
C LYS A 169 12.89 -15.62 -1.59
N SER A 170 12.07 -15.07 -2.44
CA SER A 170 11.29 -15.86 -3.41
C SER A 170 12.14 -16.38 -4.55
N GLY A 171 13.20 -15.65 -4.91
CA GLY A 171 14.02 -15.91 -6.10
C GLY A 171 13.32 -15.56 -7.40
N ILE A 172 12.23 -14.76 -7.36
CA ILE A 172 11.53 -14.31 -8.55
C ILE A 172 12.39 -13.27 -9.30
N ASP A 173 12.39 -13.33 -10.63
CA ASP A 173 12.97 -12.26 -11.42
C ASP A 173 12.13 -10.98 -11.31
N VAL A 174 12.78 -9.84 -11.12
CA VAL A 174 12.11 -8.54 -11.00
C VAL A 174 11.21 -8.24 -12.20
N PHE A 175 11.63 -8.63 -13.41
CA PHE A 175 10.83 -8.48 -14.63
C PHE A 175 9.52 -9.26 -14.57
N ASP A 176 9.49 -10.41 -13.88
CA ASP A 176 8.26 -11.19 -13.69
C ASP A 176 7.26 -10.53 -12.72
N THR A 177 7.69 -9.52 -11.98
CA THR A 177 6.82 -8.70 -11.10
C THR A 177 6.19 -7.52 -11.81
N MET A 178 6.62 -7.21 -13.03
CA MET A 178 6.15 -6.05 -13.79
C MET A 178 4.96 -6.39 -14.67
N THR A 179 4.03 -5.45 -14.81
CA THR A 179 2.95 -5.58 -15.78
C THR A 179 3.53 -5.72 -17.19
N HIS A 180 3.16 -6.78 -17.89
CA HIS A 180 3.63 -7.04 -19.23
C HIS A 180 2.53 -7.63 -20.11
N GLY A 181 2.65 -7.43 -21.41
CA GLY A 181 1.77 -8.01 -22.42
C GLY A 181 2.57 -8.57 -23.59
N GLY A 182 2.14 -9.71 -24.09
CA GLY A 182 2.65 -10.32 -25.30
C GLY A 182 1.52 -10.52 -26.32
N GLY A 183 1.81 -10.48 -27.59
CA GLY A 183 0.84 -10.78 -28.63
C GLY A 183 1.50 -11.41 -29.82
N SER A 184 0.81 -12.36 -30.47
CA SER A 184 1.19 -12.92 -31.75
C SER A 184 0.13 -12.61 -32.80
N ILE A 185 0.56 -12.22 -33.99
CA ILE A 185 -0.31 -12.06 -35.13
C ILE A 185 -0.03 -13.22 -36.08
N THR A 186 -0.97 -14.13 -36.21
CA THR A 186 -0.93 -15.14 -37.27
C THR A 186 -1.64 -14.57 -38.48
N VAL A 187 -0.92 -14.31 -39.55
CA VAL A 187 -1.52 -13.94 -40.84
C VAL A 187 -2.05 -15.20 -41.47
N VAL A 188 -3.37 -15.33 -41.50
CA VAL A 188 -4.04 -16.39 -42.31
C VAL A 188 -4.24 -15.79 -43.69
N ASP A 189 -3.74 -16.46 -44.71
CA ASP A 189 -3.92 -16.05 -46.11
C ASP A 189 -5.44 -16.03 -46.41
N VAL A 190 -5.97 -14.84 -46.53
CA VAL A 190 -7.38 -14.66 -46.92
C VAL A 190 -7.40 -14.65 -48.44
N SER A 191 -7.57 -15.82 -49.05
CA SER A 191 -7.83 -15.89 -50.47
C SER A 191 -9.01 -14.97 -50.83
N PRO A 192 -8.89 -14.10 -51.86
CA PRO A 192 -9.95 -13.18 -52.20
C PRO A 192 -11.20 -13.93 -52.55
N ALA A 193 -12.31 -13.57 -51.89
CA ALA A 193 -13.62 -14.12 -52.22
C ALA A 193 -13.87 -13.97 -53.70
N LYS A 194 -14.12 -15.09 -54.41
CA LYS A 194 -14.51 -15.05 -55.82
C LYS A 194 -15.79 -14.21 -55.92
N ARG A 195 -15.68 -13.04 -56.55
CA ARG A 195 -16.87 -12.26 -56.96
C ARG A 195 -17.58 -13.06 -58.02
N THR A 196 -18.75 -13.60 -57.70
CA THR A 196 -19.76 -14.10 -58.65
C THR A 196 -20.64 -12.95 -59.03
#